data_99255e3547ca1ee16a25321b5134f8ce
#
_entry.id   99255e3547ca1ee16a25321b5134f8ce
#
_cell.length_a   1.000
_cell.length_b   1.000
_cell.length_c   1.000
_cell.angle_alpha   90.00
_cell.angle_beta   90.00
_cell.angle_gamma   90.00
#
_symmetry.space_group_name_H-M   'P 1'
#
loop_
_entity.id
_entity.type
_entity.pdbx_description
1 polymer ?
#
loop_
_entity_poly.entity_id
_entity_poly.type
_entity_poly.pdbx_seq_one_letter_code
_entity_poly.pdbx_strand_id
1 'polypeptide(L)'
;MTRIPALAASLGLALMLLAAPAAAQSACSHRGALDDGYCDENRDLVADVPTDPARLRNPTTLVFAYTPVEDPALYASQFRPLLEYLLQCTGKRVVYFQVTSNAAQVEAMRSGRLHIAGFSTGPTAFAVNLAGAVPFAIKGNEREFESYRVVVITRASSDIRTLADLRGRRVAHTSATSNSGNLAPRALFPAVGVTPDTDYRVLFSGGHDRSVMGVNAGDFDAAPVASDVYYRMIGRGQVQAANLRVIWQSEPFPTSSFALAHDLQPELASRIRQCFYDYRFPASMARDLGGNDRFWPATYQREWAPVRAVADAANAPYTRAAFDQESRRELEAEARRSAAQQPAPPAAASATPLPAAPAAPAVTPPATPTR
;
A
#
# COMPACT_ATOMS: atom_id res chain seq x y z
N MET A 1 -15.44 -25.05 92.75
CA MET A 1 -15.23 -23.80 91.93
C MET A 1 -13.85 -23.90 91.30
N THR A 2 -13.76 -24.46 90.12
CA THR A 2 -12.48 -24.63 89.42
C THR A 2 -12.71 -24.24 87.96
N ARG A 3 -12.08 -23.15 87.53
CA ARG A 3 -12.15 -22.59 86.15
C ARG A 3 -11.12 -23.29 85.25
N ILE A 4 -11.58 -23.78 84.10
CA ILE A 4 -10.71 -24.35 83.04
C ILE A 4 -10.43 -23.24 82.04
N PRO A 5 -9.21 -22.95 81.60
CA PRO A 5 -8.92 -22.05 80.50
C PRO A 5 -9.02 -22.75 79.12
N ALA A 6 -9.69 -22.14 78.16
CA ALA A 6 -9.80 -22.57 76.77
C ALA A 6 -8.49 -22.21 76.01
N LEU A 7 -7.89 -23.17 75.37
CA LEU A 7 -6.77 -23.01 74.46
C LEU A 7 -7.36 -22.73 73.05
N ALA A 8 -7.06 -21.55 72.54
CA ALA A 8 -7.37 -21.20 71.10
C ALA A 8 -6.17 -21.63 70.24
N ALA A 9 -6.38 -22.62 69.38
CA ALA A 9 -5.42 -23.04 68.35
C ALA A 9 -5.63 -22.20 67.09
N SER A 10 -4.68 -21.33 66.82
CA SER A 10 -4.61 -20.53 65.57
C SER A 10 -3.98 -21.35 64.45
N LEU A 11 -4.76 -21.79 63.49
CA LEU A 11 -4.32 -22.47 62.26
C LEU A 11 -3.84 -21.40 61.26
N GLY A 12 -2.52 -21.20 61.15
CA GLY A 12 -1.90 -20.34 60.14
C GLY A 12 -1.86 -21.02 58.79
N LEU A 13 -2.73 -20.58 57.86
CA LEU A 13 -2.74 -20.99 56.46
C LEU A 13 -1.64 -20.24 55.69
N ALA A 14 -0.48 -20.88 55.49
CA ALA A 14 0.59 -20.34 54.67
C ALA A 14 0.21 -20.47 53.19
N LEU A 15 -0.20 -19.35 52.56
CA LEU A 15 -0.45 -19.24 51.13
C LEU A 15 0.91 -19.18 50.43
N MET A 16 1.40 -20.32 49.91
CA MET A 16 2.53 -20.34 48.99
C MET A 16 2.07 -19.76 47.63
N LEU A 17 2.38 -18.49 47.37
CA LEU A 17 2.33 -17.88 46.04
C LEU A 17 3.39 -18.56 45.17
N LEU A 18 2.97 -19.50 44.32
CA LEU A 18 3.75 -19.99 43.21
C LEU A 18 3.89 -18.82 42.19
N ALA A 19 4.99 -18.08 42.31
CA ALA A 19 5.40 -17.16 41.26
C ALA A 19 5.77 -18.01 40.03
N ALA A 20 4.85 -18.05 39.03
CA ALA A 20 5.21 -18.54 37.71
C ALA A 20 6.39 -17.70 37.21
N PRO A 21 7.44 -18.31 36.65
CA PRO A 21 8.49 -17.53 36.01
C PRO A 21 7.85 -16.74 34.88
N ALA A 22 7.84 -15.42 34.99
CA ALA A 22 7.60 -14.55 33.86
C ALA A 22 8.67 -14.92 32.82
N ALA A 23 8.26 -15.55 31.73
CA ALA A 23 9.13 -15.79 30.60
C ALA A 23 9.71 -14.42 30.22
N ALA A 24 10.98 -14.21 30.53
CA ALA A 24 11.71 -13.01 30.14
C ALA A 24 11.63 -12.98 28.61
N GLN A 25 10.81 -12.10 28.06
CA GLN A 25 10.90 -11.72 26.65
C GLN A 25 12.35 -11.32 26.46
N SER A 26 13.07 -12.04 25.61
CA SER A 26 14.45 -11.67 25.26
C SER A 26 14.40 -10.21 24.82
N ALA A 27 15.00 -9.33 25.64
CA ALA A 27 15.00 -7.91 25.33
C ALA A 27 15.69 -7.72 23.99
N CYS A 28 15.00 -7.11 23.03
CA CYS A 28 15.57 -6.76 21.75
C CYS A 28 16.75 -5.81 21.96
N SER A 29 17.97 -6.24 21.64
CA SER A 29 19.18 -5.44 21.85
C SER A 29 19.41 -4.46 20.70
N HIS A 30 18.92 -4.77 19.51
CA HIS A 30 18.96 -3.90 18.34
C HIS A 30 17.68 -4.00 17.52
N ARG A 31 17.13 -2.85 17.19
CA ARG A 31 15.88 -2.75 16.40
C ARG A 31 16.06 -1.95 15.11
N GLY A 32 17.03 -1.03 15.05
CA GLY A 32 17.18 -0.11 13.94
C GLY A 32 15.93 0.74 13.72
N ALA A 33 15.41 0.74 12.49
CA ALA A 33 14.21 1.48 12.08
C ALA A 33 12.90 0.68 12.22
N LEU A 34 12.96 -0.56 12.75
CA LEU A 34 11.78 -1.41 12.89
C LEU A 34 10.85 -0.91 14.00
N ASP A 35 9.54 -1.13 13.83
CA ASP A 35 8.49 -0.81 14.82
C ASP A 35 8.58 -1.71 16.07
N ASP A 36 7.80 -1.34 17.10
CA ASP A 36 7.77 -2.02 18.39
C ASP A 36 7.46 -3.48 18.31
N GLY A 37 7.78 -4.46 18.41
CA GLY A 37 7.41 -5.86 18.21
C GLY A 37 8.34 -6.63 17.30
N TYR A 38 9.25 -5.92 16.61
CA TYR A 38 10.27 -6.52 15.76
C TYR A 38 11.67 -6.29 16.32
N CYS A 39 12.60 -7.17 15.98
CA CYS A 39 13.99 -7.09 16.36
C CYS A 39 14.88 -7.34 15.14
N ASP A 40 16.06 -6.73 15.09
CA ASP A 40 17.07 -6.86 14.04
C ASP A 40 18.44 -7.04 14.72
N GLU A 41 18.62 -8.19 15.42
CA GLU A 41 19.86 -8.50 16.14
C GLU A 41 21.06 -8.68 15.21
N ASN A 42 20.79 -9.23 14.01
CA ASN A 42 21.81 -9.50 13.00
C ASN A 42 22.16 -8.28 12.13
N ARG A 43 21.41 -7.16 12.26
CA ARG A 43 21.59 -5.89 11.58
C ARG A 43 21.49 -5.97 10.06
N ASP A 44 20.60 -6.81 9.56
CA ASP A 44 20.30 -6.91 8.14
C ASP A 44 19.12 -6.03 7.68
N LEU A 45 18.62 -5.20 8.61
CA LEU A 45 17.56 -4.20 8.41
C LEU A 45 16.16 -4.79 8.22
N VAL A 46 15.96 -6.06 8.52
CA VAL A 46 14.65 -6.71 8.48
C VAL A 46 14.35 -7.40 9.81
N ALA A 47 13.09 -7.72 10.07
CA ALA A 47 12.70 -8.38 11.28
C ALA A 47 13.26 -9.81 11.37
N ASP A 48 13.92 -10.13 12.48
CA ASP A 48 14.36 -11.48 12.82
C ASP A 48 13.19 -12.46 12.91
N VAL A 49 13.47 -13.71 12.63
CA VAL A 49 12.53 -14.82 12.90
C VAL A 49 12.30 -14.92 14.41
N PRO A 50 11.05 -15.00 14.90
CA PRO A 50 10.77 -15.17 16.32
C PRO A 50 11.47 -16.39 16.90
N THR A 51 12.15 -16.22 18.04
CA THR A 51 12.80 -17.32 18.78
C THR A 51 11.81 -18.19 19.55
N ASP A 52 10.63 -17.64 19.90
CA ASP A 52 9.54 -18.39 20.53
C ASP A 52 8.77 -19.17 19.46
N PRO A 53 8.76 -20.52 19.50
CA PRO A 53 8.03 -21.35 18.56
C PRO A 53 6.51 -21.08 18.51
N ALA A 54 5.92 -20.59 19.61
CA ALA A 54 4.50 -20.25 19.67
C ALA A 54 4.14 -19.03 18.80
N ARG A 55 5.11 -18.22 18.44
CA ARG A 55 4.95 -17.08 17.53
C ARG A 55 5.15 -17.46 16.06
N LEU A 56 5.65 -18.66 15.77
CA LEU A 56 5.87 -19.12 14.40
C LEU A 56 4.58 -19.65 13.78
N ARG A 57 4.31 -19.23 12.56
CA ARG A 57 3.09 -19.59 11.81
C ARG A 57 3.39 -20.62 10.72
N ASN A 58 2.53 -21.65 10.66
CA ASN A 58 2.50 -22.62 9.56
C ASN A 58 1.07 -22.74 9.02
N PRO A 59 0.57 -21.73 8.30
CA PRO A 59 -0.81 -21.70 7.84
C PRO A 59 -1.10 -22.86 6.84
N THR A 60 -2.32 -23.37 6.85
CA THR A 60 -2.81 -24.32 5.85
C THR A 60 -3.09 -23.64 4.51
N THR A 61 -3.40 -22.35 4.56
CA THR A 61 -3.64 -21.50 3.38
C THR A 61 -2.70 -20.31 3.42
N LEU A 62 -1.86 -20.18 2.40
CA LEU A 62 -1.05 -18.99 2.16
C LEU A 62 -1.90 -17.92 1.50
N VAL A 63 -1.77 -16.69 1.95
CA VAL A 63 -2.42 -15.52 1.37
C VAL A 63 -1.35 -14.70 0.66
N PHE A 64 -1.56 -14.44 -0.63
CA PHE A 64 -0.69 -13.67 -1.51
C PHE A 64 -1.40 -12.39 -1.96
N ALA A 65 -0.71 -11.26 -1.95
CA ALA A 65 -1.18 -10.00 -2.53
C ALA A 65 -0.10 -9.33 -3.38
N TYR A 66 -0.52 -8.52 -4.34
CA TYR A 66 0.39 -7.67 -5.11
C TYR A 66 -0.07 -6.22 -5.03
N THR A 67 0.90 -5.31 -4.98
CA THR A 67 0.71 -3.87 -4.83
C THR A 67 -0.17 -3.27 -5.94
N PRO A 68 -1.10 -2.35 -5.62
CA PRO A 68 -2.00 -1.75 -6.61
C PRO A 68 -1.35 -0.56 -7.33
N VAL A 69 -0.30 -0.81 -8.13
CA VAL A 69 0.39 0.25 -8.91
C VAL A 69 -0.38 0.65 -10.17
N GLU A 70 -1.25 -0.24 -10.66
CA GLU A 70 -2.24 -0.07 -11.72
C GLU A 70 -3.60 -0.61 -11.20
N ASP A 71 -4.59 -0.81 -12.08
CA ASP A 71 -5.86 -1.44 -11.70
C ASP A 71 -5.62 -2.79 -11.01
N PRO A 72 -6.02 -2.95 -9.74
CA PRO A 72 -5.77 -4.18 -8.97
C PRO A 72 -6.40 -5.43 -9.59
N ALA A 73 -7.46 -5.30 -10.39
CA ALA A 73 -8.14 -6.43 -11.03
C ALA A 73 -7.23 -7.16 -12.05
N LEU A 74 -6.26 -6.47 -12.63
CA LEU A 74 -5.32 -7.05 -13.59
C LEU A 74 -4.42 -8.10 -12.95
N TYR A 75 -4.01 -7.89 -11.71
CA TYR A 75 -2.99 -8.72 -11.06
C TYR A 75 -3.51 -10.10 -10.62
N ALA A 76 -4.79 -10.24 -10.29
CA ALA A 76 -5.36 -11.54 -9.92
C ALA A 76 -5.20 -12.58 -11.04
N SER A 77 -5.42 -12.18 -12.30
CA SER A 77 -5.24 -13.07 -13.46
C SER A 77 -3.77 -13.27 -13.82
N GLN A 78 -2.95 -12.23 -13.72
CA GLN A 78 -1.52 -12.28 -14.05
C GLN A 78 -0.74 -13.22 -13.11
N PHE A 79 -1.03 -13.21 -11.81
CA PHE A 79 -0.36 -14.04 -10.82
C PHE A 79 -0.98 -15.43 -10.65
N ARG A 80 -2.12 -15.76 -11.28
CA ARG A 80 -2.74 -17.09 -11.17
C ARG A 80 -1.76 -18.23 -11.46
N PRO A 81 -0.94 -18.21 -12.53
CA PRO A 81 0.01 -19.29 -12.79
C PRO A 81 1.05 -19.48 -11.68
N LEU A 82 1.50 -18.39 -11.06
CA LEU A 82 2.41 -18.45 -9.90
C LEU A 82 1.71 -19.10 -8.69
N LEU A 83 0.45 -18.73 -8.42
CA LEU A 83 -0.28 -19.28 -7.27
C LEU A 83 -0.54 -20.79 -7.42
N GLU A 84 -0.85 -21.24 -8.63
CA GLU A 84 -1.01 -22.66 -8.97
C GLU A 84 0.31 -23.43 -8.79
N TYR A 85 1.42 -22.83 -9.24
CA TYR A 85 2.74 -23.41 -9.02
C TYR A 85 3.13 -23.46 -7.54
N LEU A 86 2.87 -22.41 -6.77
CA LEU A 86 3.13 -22.38 -5.34
C LEU A 86 2.33 -23.42 -4.56
N LEU A 87 1.08 -23.71 -4.96
CA LEU A 87 0.30 -24.81 -4.39
C LEU A 87 1.03 -26.15 -4.59
N GLN A 88 1.51 -26.42 -5.80
CA GLN A 88 2.22 -27.68 -6.10
C GLN A 88 3.57 -27.77 -5.38
N CYS A 89 4.33 -26.67 -5.37
CA CYS A 89 5.67 -26.62 -4.81
C CYS A 89 5.68 -26.65 -3.27
N THR A 90 4.74 -25.98 -2.61
CA THR A 90 4.68 -25.88 -1.15
C THR A 90 3.76 -26.89 -0.50
N GLY A 91 2.84 -27.50 -1.24
CA GLY A 91 1.74 -28.33 -0.72
C GLY A 91 0.69 -27.53 0.07
N LYS A 92 0.74 -26.19 0.02
CA LYS A 92 -0.20 -25.30 0.71
C LYS A 92 -1.19 -24.71 -0.28
N ARG A 93 -2.47 -24.62 0.11
CA ARG A 93 -3.42 -23.80 -0.64
C ARG A 93 -2.91 -22.36 -0.71
N VAL A 94 -2.99 -21.71 -1.88
CA VAL A 94 -2.60 -20.32 -2.07
C VAL A 94 -3.79 -19.54 -2.61
N VAL A 95 -4.12 -18.40 -1.99
CA VAL A 95 -5.21 -17.52 -2.41
C VAL A 95 -4.71 -16.13 -2.70
N TYR A 96 -5.24 -15.50 -3.76
CA TYR A 96 -5.00 -14.10 -4.05
C TYR A 96 -5.89 -13.22 -3.16
N PHE A 97 -5.29 -12.26 -2.49
CA PHE A 97 -5.99 -11.22 -1.73
C PHE A 97 -5.84 -9.88 -2.45
N GLN A 98 -6.93 -9.40 -3.03
CA GLN A 98 -6.94 -8.12 -3.72
C GLN A 98 -6.91 -6.99 -2.70
N VAL A 99 -5.92 -6.11 -2.83
CA VAL A 99 -5.78 -4.88 -2.04
C VAL A 99 -6.07 -3.67 -2.90
N THR A 100 -6.66 -2.64 -2.31
CA THR A 100 -7.05 -1.40 -3.00
C THR A 100 -6.09 -0.25 -2.76
N SER A 101 -5.22 -0.36 -1.74
CA SER A 101 -4.19 0.63 -1.42
C SER A 101 -2.93 -0.01 -0.87
N ASN A 102 -1.82 0.69 -0.98
CA ASN A 102 -0.55 0.29 -0.37
C ASN A 102 -0.66 0.19 1.16
N ALA A 103 -1.38 1.12 1.78
CA ALA A 103 -1.60 1.13 3.22
C ALA A 103 -2.35 -0.12 3.69
N ALA A 104 -3.42 -0.51 2.99
CA ALA A 104 -4.18 -1.73 3.29
C ALA A 104 -3.31 -2.99 3.15
N GLN A 105 -2.37 -3.01 2.20
CA GLN A 105 -1.47 -4.15 2.01
C GLN A 105 -0.47 -4.29 3.18
N VAL A 106 0.16 -3.19 3.62
CA VAL A 106 1.07 -3.17 4.77
C VAL A 106 0.33 -3.61 6.04
N GLU A 107 -0.86 -3.07 6.29
CA GLU A 107 -1.68 -3.44 7.46
C GLU A 107 -2.17 -4.90 7.41
N ALA A 108 -2.44 -5.44 6.23
CA ALA A 108 -2.79 -6.86 6.09
C ALA A 108 -1.63 -7.78 6.49
N MET A 109 -0.39 -7.43 6.17
CA MET A 109 0.79 -8.20 6.60
C MET A 109 1.04 -8.01 8.10
N ARG A 110 1.01 -6.78 8.60
CA ARG A 110 1.19 -6.46 10.03
C ARG A 110 0.18 -7.20 10.92
N SER A 111 -1.07 -7.30 10.49
CA SER A 111 -2.13 -8.02 11.21
C SER A 111 -2.11 -9.54 11.02
N GLY A 112 -1.11 -10.08 10.34
CA GLY A 112 -0.98 -11.51 10.11
C GLY A 112 -1.93 -12.11 9.06
N ARG A 113 -2.71 -11.30 8.35
CA ARG A 113 -3.64 -11.75 7.30
C ARG A 113 -2.98 -12.00 5.95
N LEU A 114 -1.76 -11.52 5.75
CA LEU A 114 -0.98 -11.66 4.52
C LEU A 114 0.34 -12.37 4.82
N HIS A 115 0.71 -13.34 4.00
CA HIS A 115 1.89 -14.18 4.21
C HIS A 115 2.99 -13.95 3.20
N ILE A 116 2.61 -13.67 1.94
CA ILE A 116 3.49 -13.40 0.81
C ILE A 116 2.96 -12.16 0.11
N ALA A 117 3.82 -11.20 -0.17
CA ALA A 117 3.39 -9.99 -0.86
C ALA A 117 4.41 -9.50 -1.87
N GLY A 118 3.91 -9.00 -3.02
CA GLY A 118 4.67 -8.10 -3.86
C GLY A 118 4.38 -6.67 -3.43
N PHE A 119 5.33 -6.00 -2.77
CA PHE A 119 5.22 -4.59 -2.39
C PHE A 119 5.93 -3.71 -3.41
N SER A 120 5.33 -2.59 -3.82
CA SER A 120 6.04 -1.59 -4.61
C SER A 120 7.16 -0.92 -3.80
N THR A 121 8.03 -0.17 -4.47
CA THR A 121 9.31 0.31 -3.94
C THR A 121 9.22 1.03 -2.60
N GLY A 122 8.37 2.06 -2.48
CA GLY A 122 8.17 2.81 -1.22
C GLY A 122 7.46 1.97 -0.15
N PRO A 123 6.31 1.35 -0.45
CA PRO A 123 5.62 0.44 0.45
C PRO A 123 6.45 -0.72 0.98
N THR A 124 7.46 -1.21 0.23
CA THR A 124 8.42 -2.21 0.75
C THR A 124 9.09 -1.72 2.04
N ALA A 125 9.59 -0.48 2.05
CA ALA A 125 10.28 0.06 3.22
C ALA A 125 9.34 0.22 4.43
N PHE A 126 8.12 0.66 4.23
CA PHE A 126 7.10 0.68 5.29
C PHE A 126 6.74 -0.74 5.76
N ALA A 127 6.58 -1.70 4.85
CA ALA A 127 6.25 -3.07 5.21
C ALA A 127 7.37 -3.74 6.02
N VAL A 128 8.64 -3.48 5.66
CA VAL A 128 9.80 -3.95 6.45
C VAL A 128 9.75 -3.39 7.85
N ASN A 129 9.67 -2.07 7.99
CA ASN A 129 9.76 -1.42 9.28
C ASN A 129 8.53 -1.68 10.18
N LEU A 130 7.32 -1.73 9.59
CA LEU A 130 6.07 -1.69 10.34
C LEU A 130 5.29 -3.01 10.36
N ALA A 131 5.62 -3.95 9.47
CA ALA A 131 4.86 -5.18 9.30
C ALA A 131 5.72 -6.45 9.32
N GLY A 132 7.02 -6.33 9.60
CA GLY A 132 7.94 -7.47 9.62
C GLY A 132 8.06 -8.18 8.27
N ALA A 133 7.92 -7.44 7.16
CA ALA A 133 8.13 -7.98 5.84
C ALA A 133 9.62 -8.26 5.62
N VAL A 134 9.95 -9.43 5.07
CA VAL A 134 11.31 -9.85 4.73
C VAL A 134 11.41 -9.97 3.20
N PRO A 135 11.87 -8.94 2.49
CA PRO A 135 12.10 -9.00 1.05
C PRO A 135 13.10 -10.08 0.69
N PHE A 136 12.78 -10.88 -0.33
CA PHE A 136 13.65 -11.97 -0.76
C PHE A 136 13.83 -12.07 -2.26
N ALA A 137 12.94 -11.46 -3.06
CA ALA A 137 13.02 -11.56 -4.52
C ALA A 137 12.54 -10.29 -5.22
N ILE A 138 13.07 -10.06 -6.43
CA ILE A 138 12.61 -9.08 -7.42
C ILE A 138 12.42 -9.84 -8.73
N LYS A 139 11.37 -9.48 -9.52
CA LYS A 139 11.22 -10.04 -10.87
C LYS A 139 12.29 -9.49 -11.81
N GLY A 140 12.63 -10.25 -12.86
CA GLY A 140 13.63 -9.86 -13.85
C GLY A 140 13.65 -10.82 -15.04
N ASN A 141 14.62 -10.63 -15.91
CA ASN A 141 14.88 -11.45 -17.09
C ASN A 141 16.19 -12.24 -16.93
N GLU A 142 16.73 -12.84 -17.99
CA GLU A 142 17.98 -13.60 -17.94
C GLU A 142 19.21 -12.80 -17.51
N ARG A 143 19.19 -11.49 -17.72
CA ARG A 143 20.37 -10.65 -17.57
C ARG A 143 20.41 -9.93 -16.22
N GLU A 144 19.23 -9.47 -15.74
CA GLU A 144 19.16 -8.59 -14.58
C GLU A 144 17.78 -8.62 -13.94
N PHE A 145 17.69 -8.21 -12.68
CA PHE A 145 16.42 -7.91 -12.05
C PHE A 145 15.86 -6.58 -12.60
N GLU A 146 14.53 -6.45 -12.55
CA GLU A 146 13.86 -5.27 -13.05
C GLU A 146 14.12 -4.06 -12.17
N SER A 147 14.58 -2.99 -12.81
CA SER A 147 14.65 -1.65 -12.23
C SER A 147 13.80 -0.69 -13.04
N TYR A 148 13.47 0.45 -12.46
CA TYR A 148 12.74 1.53 -13.14
C TYR A 148 13.34 2.89 -12.77
N ARG A 149 13.00 3.92 -13.55
CA ARG A 149 13.30 5.32 -13.24
C ARG A 149 12.01 6.07 -12.92
N VAL A 150 12.07 7.06 -12.08
CA VAL A 150 11.04 8.08 -12.04
C VAL A 150 11.14 8.87 -13.33
N VAL A 151 10.07 8.94 -14.11
CA VAL A 151 9.97 9.82 -15.27
C VAL A 151 8.88 10.85 -15.03
N VAL A 152 9.15 12.12 -15.35
CA VAL A 152 8.12 13.17 -15.32
C VAL A 152 7.59 13.33 -16.74
N ILE A 153 6.29 13.07 -16.88
CA ILE A 153 5.60 13.15 -18.17
C ILE A 153 4.69 14.37 -18.25
N THR A 154 4.53 14.91 -19.44
CA THR A 154 3.59 15.95 -19.81
C THR A 154 3.04 15.68 -21.20
N ARG A 155 1.96 16.37 -21.61
CA ARG A 155 1.50 16.28 -23.02
C ARG A 155 2.58 16.80 -23.96
N ALA A 156 2.73 16.14 -25.12
CA ALA A 156 3.67 16.58 -26.16
C ALA A 156 3.37 18.00 -26.66
N SER A 157 2.10 18.39 -26.68
CA SER A 157 1.63 19.74 -27.07
C SER A 157 1.78 20.81 -25.98
N SER A 158 2.11 20.40 -24.73
CA SER A 158 2.31 21.32 -23.61
C SER A 158 3.52 22.23 -23.81
N ASP A 159 3.51 23.40 -23.18
CA ASP A 159 4.65 24.31 -23.06
C ASP A 159 5.68 23.87 -22.02
N ILE A 160 5.35 22.89 -21.18
CA ILE A 160 6.24 22.34 -20.15
C ILE A 160 7.37 21.53 -20.78
N ARG A 161 8.63 21.90 -20.51
CA ARG A 161 9.84 21.25 -21.08
C ARG A 161 10.82 20.78 -20.00
N THR A 162 10.79 21.42 -18.83
CA THR A 162 11.69 21.18 -17.71
C THR A 162 10.92 21.08 -16.41
N LEU A 163 11.57 20.64 -15.32
CA LEU A 163 10.95 20.66 -13.97
C LEU A 163 10.59 22.08 -13.52
N ALA A 164 11.38 23.10 -13.93
CA ALA A 164 11.10 24.49 -13.57
C ALA A 164 9.75 24.99 -14.10
N ASP A 165 9.28 24.45 -15.23
CA ASP A 165 7.99 24.80 -15.84
C ASP A 165 6.78 24.20 -15.10
N LEU A 166 7.02 23.39 -14.07
CA LEU A 166 5.97 22.86 -13.20
C LEU A 166 5.38 23.90 -12.26
N ARG A 167 6.05 25.06 -12.09
CA ARG A 167 5.57 26.11 -11.18
C ARG A 167 4.17 26.57 -11.54
N GLY A 168 3.28 26.58 -10.53
CA GLY A 168 1.86 26.91 -10.68
C GLY A 168 1.00 25.85 -11.35
N ARG A 169 1.56 24.70 -11.77
CA ARG A 169 0.84 23.63 -12.49
C ARG A 169 0.16 22.64 -11.54
N ARG A 170 -0.78 21.89 -12.11
CA ARG A 170 -1.44 20.74 -11.46
C ARG A 170 -0.65 19.48 -11.77
N VAL A 171 0.06 18.95 -10.79
CA VAL A 171 0.92 17.76 -10.98
C VAL A 171 0.28 16.56 -10.29
N ALA A 172 0.01 15.52 -11.04
CA ALA A 172 -0.55 14.28 -10.51
C ALA A 172 0.53 13.45 -9.83
N HIS A 173 0.56 13.43 -8.51
CA HIS A 173 1.22 12.39 -7.76
C HIS A 173 0.34 11.13 -7.71
N THR A 174 0.91 9.91 -7.55
CA THR A 174 0.10 8.69 -7.60
C THR A 174 -0.60 8.39 -6.29
N SER A 175 0.16 7.99 -5.29
CA SER A 175 -0.28 7.80 -3.91
C SER A 175 0.79 8.31 -2.96
N ALA A 176 0.42 8.60 -1.74
CA ALA A 176 1.27 9.23 -0.77
C ALA A 176 2.52 8.39 -0.42
N THR A 177 2.39 7.07 -0.38
CA THR A 177 3.48 6.12 -0.09
C THR A 177 4.28 5.68 -1.33
N SER A 178 3.87 6.09 -2.53
CA SER A 178 4.56 5.72 -3.78
C SER A 178 5.96 6.33 -3.84
N ASN A 179 6.98 5.51 -4.13
CA ASN A 179 8.33 6.03 -4.34
C ASN A 179 8.37 6.99 -5.54
N SER A 180 8.09 6.49 -6.74
CA SER A 180 8.17 7.29 -7.98
C SER A 180 7.10 8.36 -8.09
N GLY A 181 5.90 8.09 -7.58
CA GLY A 181 4.78 9.01 -7.68
C GLY A 181 4.72 10.08 -6.61
N ASN A 182 5.52 10.00 -5.53
CA ASN A 182 5.47 10.99 -4.45
C ASN A 182 6.79 11.17 -3.69
N LEU A 183 7.36 10.13 -3.09
CA LEU A 183 8.48 10.27 -2.15
C LEU A 183 9.76 10.73 -2.86
N ALA A 184 10.15 10.10 -3.97
CA ALA A 184 11.32 10.48 -4.73
C ALA A 184 11.20 11.89 -5.36
N PRO A 185 10.07 12.30 -5.97
CA PRO A 185 9.86 13.71 -6.34
C PRO A 185 10.08 14.69 -5.19
N ARG A 186 9.56 14.40 -3.99
CA ARG A 186 9.76 15.27 -2.79
C ARG A 186 11.20 15.35 -2.35
N ALA A 187 11.98 14.29 -2.54
CA ALA A 187 13.39 14.26 -2.18
C ALA A 187 14.29 14.88 -3.25
N LEU A 188 14.01 14.63 -4.53
CA LEU A 188 14.92 14.93 -5.64
C LEU A 188 14.67 16.30 -6.28
N PHE A 189 13.40 16.76 -6.37
CA PHE A 189 13.07 18.00 -7.06
C PHE A 189 13.59 19.26 -6.35
N PRO A 190 13.64 19.35 -5.00
CA PRO A 190 14.21 20.50 -4.33
C PRO A 190 15.67 20.78 -4.73
N ALA A 191 16.48 19.76 -5.02
CA ALA A 191 17.87 19.92 -5.48
C ALA A 191 17.98 20.62 -6.84
N VAL A 192 16.90 20.63 -7.64
CA VAL A 192 16.82 21.36 -8.92
C VAL A 192 15.89 22.57 -8.84
N GLY A 193 15.59 23.03 -7.64
CA GLY A 193 14.88 24.29 -7.37
C GLY A 193 13.35 24.21 -7.56
N VAL A 194 12.75 23.04 -7.43
CA VAL A 194 11.29 22.85 -7.54
C VAL A 194 10.76 22.01 -6.36
N THR A 195 9.93 22.59 -5.53
CA THR A 195 9.42 21.96 -4.30
C THR A 195 7.94 21.63 -4.44
N PRO A 196 7.56 20.32 -4.32
CA PRO A 196 6.15 19.91 -4.30
C PRO A 196 5.34 20.63 -3.22
N ASP A 197 4.07 20.94 -3.50
CA ASP A 197 3.12 21.72 -2.68
C ASP A 197 3.49 23.20 -2.51
N THR A 198 4.73 23.60 -2.76
CA THR A 198 5.18 25.00 -2.72
C THR A 198 5.17 25.62 -4.12
N ASP A 199 5.87 24.99 -5.06
CA ASP A 199 6.02 25.51 -6.41
C ASP A 199 4.90 25.04 -7.36
N TYR A 200 4.30 23.89 -7.08
CA TYR A 200 3.17 23.36 -7.85
C TYR A 200 2.15 22.65 -6.96
N ARG A 201 0.92 22.53 -7.45
CA ARG A 201 -0.16 21.84 -6.74
C ARG A 201 -0.07 20.33 -6.92
N VAL A 202 0.15 19.59 -5.83
CA VAL A 202 0.08 18.13 -5.81
C VAL A 202 -1.37 17.66 -5.77
N LEU A 203 -1.72 16.74 -6.67
CA LEU A 203 -3.02 16.07 -6.74
C LEU A 203 -2.78 14.55 -6.78
N PHE A 204 -3.39 13.79 -5.88
CA PHE A 204 -3.23 12.33 -5.87
C PHE A 204 -4.20 11.66 -6.85
N SER A 205 -3.66 11.00 -7.88
CA SER A 205 -4.44 10.27 -8.92
C SER A 205 -4.91 8.90 -8.44
N GLY A 206 -4.19 8.29 -7.50
CA GLY A 206 -4.46 6.96 -6.95
C GLY A 206 -3.78 5.80 -7.69
N GLY A 207 -3.03 6.05 -8.79
CA GLY A 207 -2.28 5.03 -9.52
C GLY A 207 -1.47 5.62 -10.68
N HIS A 208 -0.43 4.91 -11.13
CA HIS A 208 0.39 5.36 -12.25
C HIS A 208 -0.39 5.42 -13.56
N ASP A 209 -1.24 4.43 -13.81
CA ASP A 209 -2.15 4.37 -14.96
C ASP A 209 -3.08 5.59 -15.01
N ARG A 210 -3.68 5.94 -13.88
CA ARG A 210 -4.55 7.12 -13.76
C ARG A 210 -3.77 8.43 -13.95
N SER A 211 -2.54 8.52 -13.45
CA SER A 211 -1.67 9.67 -13.70
C SER A 211 -1.36 9.83 -15.19
N VAL A 212 -0.97 8.74 -15.87
CA VAL A 212 -0.65 8.75 -17.30
C VAL A 212 -1.88 9.12 -18.14
N MET A 213 -3.03 8.48 -17.87
CA MET A 213 -4.29 8.77 -18.57
C MET A 213 -4.75 10.20 -18.34
N GLY A 214 -4.68 10.70 -17.09
CA GLY A 214 -5.09 12.06 -16.76
C GLY A 214 -4.19 13.14 -17.40
N VAL A 215 -2.88 12.89 -17.51
CA VAL A 215 -1.99 13.79 -18.28
C VAL A 215 -2.36 13.75 -19.77
N ASN A 216 -2.59 12.57 -20.34
CA ASN A 216 -2.98 12.43 -21.74
C ASN A 216 -4.32 13.13 -22.05
N ALA A 217 -5.29 13.05 -21.15
CA ALA A 217 -6.60 13.71 -21.27
C ALA A 217 -6.56 15.22 -20.98
N GLY A 218 -5.56 15.70 -20.19
CA GLY A 218 -5.47 17.11 -19.82
C GLY A 218 -6.03 17.44 -18.43
N ASP A 219 -6.42 16.44 -17.65
CA ASP A 219 -6.87 16.62 -16.28
C ASP A 219 -5.73 17.11 -15.38
N PHE A 220 -4.50 16.67 -15.72
CA PHE A 220 -3.26 17.09 -15.07
C PHE A 220 -2.28 17.66 -16.11
N ASP A 221 -1.45 18.58 -15.67
CA ASP A 221 -0.47 19.23 -16.54
C ASP A 221 0.81 18.40 -16.70
N ALA A 222 1.19 17.67 -15.63
CA ALA A 222 2.32 16.75 -15.61
C ALA A 222 2.12 15.66 -14.53
N ALA A 223 2.96 14.61 -14.56
CA ALA A 223 2.98 13.59 -13.53
C ALA A 223 4.36 12.93 -13.42
N PRO A 224 4.94 12.76 -12.21
CA PRO A 224 5.98 11.80 -11.94
C PRO A 224 5.39 10.39 -11.88
N VAL A 225 5.91 9.48 -12.72
CA VAL A 225 5.43 8.10 -12.81
C VAL A 225 6.59 7.11 -12.88
N ALA A 226 6.31 5.84 -12.60
CA ALA A 226 7.26 4.76 -12.80
C ALA A 226 7.42 4.46 -14.28
N SER A 227 8.66 4.45 -14.80
CA SER A 227 8.94 4.29 -16.22
C SER A 227 8.47 2.93 -16.75
N ASP A 228 8.56 1.86 -15.96
CA ASP A 228 8.10 0.52 -16.34
C ASP A 228 6.58 0.49 -16.58
N VAL A 229 5.78 1.16 -15.73
CA VAL A 229 4.34 1.30 -15.93
C VAL A 229 4.04 2.13 -17.17
N TYR A 230 4.71 3.28 -17.32
CA TYR A 230 4.53 4.17 -18.48
C TYR A 230 4.79 3.46 -19.81
N TYR A 231 5.93 2.77 -19.95
CA TYR A 231 6.26 2.05 -21.18
C TYR A 231 5.37 0.82 -21.39
N ARG A 232 4.94 0.15 -20.34
CA ARG A 232 3.99 -0.96 -20.42
C ARG A 232 2.63 -0.52 -20.94
N MET A 233 2.13 0.66 -20.51
CA MET A 233 0.90 1.26 -21.02
C MET A 233 0.99 1.61 -22.50
N ILE A 234 2.13 2.13 -22.96
CA ILE A 234 2.41 2.36 -24.38
C ILE A 234 2.39 1.03 -25.15
N GLY A 235 3.10 0.02 -24.65
CA GLY A 235 3.16 -1.31 -25.27
C GLY A 235 1.80 -2.01 -25.39
N ARG A 236 0.88 -1.70 -24.44
CA ARG A 236 -0.53 -2.18 -24.49
C ARG A 236 -1.45 -1.30 -25.33
N GLY A 237 -0.96 -0.22 -25.94
CA GLY A 237 -1.75 0.72 -26.74
C GLY A 237 -2.74 1.58 -25.94
N GLN A 238 -2.61 1.62 -24.60
CA GLN A 238 -3.48 2.43 -23.74
C GLN A 238 -3.25 3.93 -23.91
N VAL A 239 -2.02 4.32 -24.27
CA VAL A 239 -1.64 5.68 -24.66
C VAL A 239 -0.68 5.64 -25.84
N GLN A 240 -0.71 6.69 -26.66
CA GLN A 240 0.23 6.85 -27.77
C GLN A 240 1.49 7.57 -27.27
N ALA A 241 2.67 7.02 -27.55
CA ALA A 241 3.94 7.64 -27.16
C ALA A 241 4.08 9.08 -27.70
N ALA A 242 3.57 9.34 -28.91
CA ALA A 242 3.59 10.66 -29.54
C ALA A 242 2.78 11.74 -28.80
N ASN A 243 1.81 11.36 -27.98
CA ASN A 243 0.96 12.29 -27.24
C ASN A 243 1.63 12.83 -25.98
N LEU A 244 2.66 12.15 -25.49
CA LEU A 244 3.32 12.42 -24.22
C LEU A 244 4.81 12.71 -24.43
N ARG A 245 5.40 13.45 -23.50
CA ARG A 245 6.82 13.78 -23.47
C ARG A 245 7.36 13.52 -22.08
N VAL A 246 8.52 12.86 -21.99
CA VAL A 246 9.32 12.80 -20.78
C VAL A 246 10.19 14.06 -20.71
N ILE A 247 10.07 14.83 -19.63
CA ILE A 247 10.84 16.07 -19.40
C ILE A 247 11.97 15.90 -18.39
N TRP A 248 11.95 14.82 -17.61
CA TRP A 248 12.97 14.51 -16.60
C TRP A 248 12.95 13.03 -16.24
N GLN A 249 14.10 12.50 -15.81
CA GLN A 249 14.22 11.14 -15.26
C GLN A 249 15.24 11.06 -14.13
N SER A 250 15.04 10.14 -13.20
CA SER A 250 15.93 9.85 -12.09
C SER A 250 17.00 8.81 -12.43
N GLU A 251 17.92 8.56 -11.50
CA GLU A 251 18.66 7.31 -11.40
C GLU A 251 17.71 6.11 -11.15
N PRO A 252 18.15 4.88 -11.45
CA PRO A 252 17.30 3.70 -11.32
C PRO A 252 16.98 3.36 -9.85
N PHE A 253 15.78 2.84 -9.64
CA PHE A 253 15.30 2.24 -8.40
C PHE A 253 14.90 0.79 -8.64
N PRO A 254 14.97 -0.09 -7.61
CA PRO A 254 14.40 -1.42 -7.70
C PRO A 254 12.88 -1.34 -7.87
N THR A 255 12.30 -2.28 -8.60
CA THR A 255 10.83 -2.38 -8.71
C THR A 255 10.21 -2.99 -7.45
N SER A 256 9.09 -3.69 -7.58
CA SER A 256 8.43 -4.34 -6.47
C SER A 256 9.27 -5.46 -5.88
N SER A 257 9.43 -5.49 -4.55
CA SER A 257 9.96 -6.66 -3.85
C SER A 257 8.87 -7.71 -3.69
N PHE A 258 9.29 -8.98 -3.67
CA PHE A 258 8.48 -10.05 -3.09
C PHE A 258 9.00 -10.32 -1.69
N ALA A 259 8.13 -10.28 -0.70
CA ALA A 259 8.46 -10.40 0.71
C ALA A 259 7.61 -11.46 1.40
N LEU A 260 8.19 -12.08 2.44
CA LEU A 260 7.51 -12.98 3.36
C LEU A 260 7.24 -12.27 4.68
N ALA A 261 6.21 -12.69 5.40
CA ALA A 261 6.08 -12.36 6.80
C ALA A 261 7.20 -13.05 7.61
N HIS A 262 7.87 -12.30 8.51
CA HIS A 262 9.05 -12.76 9.28
C HIS A 262 8.75 -13.96 10.19
N ASP A 263 7.49 -14.14 10.59
CA ASP A 263 7.03 -15.13 11.57
C ASP A 263 6.52 -16.44 10.94
N LEU A 264 6.76 -16.67 9.64
CA LEU A 264 6.54 -17.98 9.05
C LEU A 264 7.58 -18.98 9.54
N GLN A 265 7.16 -20.24 9.75
CA GLN A 265 8.11 -21.31 10.08
C GLN A 265 9.28 -21.33 9.10
N PRO A 266 10.54 -21.44 9.57
CA PRO A 266 11.74 -21.33 8.70
C PRO A 266 11.75 -22.27 7.51
N GLU A 267 11.27 -23.52 7.70
CA GLU A 267 11.20 -24.52 6.64
C GLU A 267 10.19 -24.12 5.55
N LEU A 268 9.04 -23.57 5.96
CA LEU A 268 8.03 -23.06 5.01
C LEU A 268 8.56 -21.82 4.29
N ALA A 269 9.15 -20.87 4.99
CA ALA A 269 9.75 -19.68 4.42
C ALA A 269 10.86 -20.01 3.41
N SER A 270 11.74 -20.95 3.75
CA SER A 270 12.79 -21.44 2.86
C SER A 270 12.21 -22.11 1.61
N ARG A 271 11.19 -22.95 1.76
CA ARG A 271 10.51 -23.62 0.64
C ARG A 271 9.84 -22.60 -0.30
N ILE A 272 9.17 -21.59 0.24
CA ILE A 272 8.55 -20.55 -0.59
C ILE A 272 9.63 -19.79 -1.38
N ARG A 273 10.75 -19.38 -0.76
CA ARG A 273 11.86 -18.73 -1.47
C ARG A 273 12.37 -19.58 -2.62
N GLN A 274 12.60 -20.88 -2.37
CA GLN A 274 13.09 -21.81 -3.41
C GLN A 274 12.07 -21.94 -4.55
N CYS A 275 10.76 -22.06 -4.23
CA CYS A 275 9.72 -22.08 -5.24
C CYS A 275 9.76 -20.84 -6.15
N PHE A 276 9.96 -19.64 -5.58
CA PHE A 276 10.10 -18.43 -6.39
C PHE A 276 11.33 -18.46 -7.29
N TYR A 277 12.48 -18.88 -6.79
CA TYR A 277 13.73 -18.91 -7.58
C TYR A 277 13.71 -19.94 -8.71
N ASP A 278 13.00 -21.05 -8.52
CA ASP A 278 12.84 -22.10 -9.53
C ASP A 278 11.73 -21.77 -10.55
N TYR A 279 10.82 -20.86 -10.22
CA TYR A 279 9.69 -20.53 -11.08
C TYR A 279 10.14 -19.80 -12.34
N ARG A 280 9.63 -20.25 -13.48
CA ARG A 280 9.75 -19.55 -14.77
C ARG A 280 8.39 -19.10 -15.23
N PHE A 281 8.28 -17.83 -15.59
CA PHE A 281 7.00 -17.25 -15.96
C PHE A 281 6.53 -17.84 -17.30
N PRO A 282 5.27 -18.29 -17.41
CA PRO A 282 4.67 -18.60 -18.70
C PRO A 282 4.73 -17.37 -19.63
N ALA A 283 4.76 -17.61 -20.93
CA ALA A 283 4.89 -16.55 -21.94
C ALA A 283 3.83 -15.45 -21.84
N SER A 284 2.60 -15.79 -21.41
CA SER A 284 1.54 -14.79 -21.15
C SER A 284 1.91 -13.89 -19.97
N MET A 285 2.30 -14.47 -18.84
CA MET A 285 2.71 -13.73 -17.64
C MET A 285 3.94 -12.86 -17.93
N ALA A 286 4.95 -13.38 -18.67
CA ALA A 286 6.14 -12.62 -19.04
C ALA A 286 5.79 -11.38 -19.89
N ARG A 287 4.90 -11.52 -20.89
CA ARG A 287 4.43 -10.38 -21.68
C ARG A 287 3.73 -9.33 -20.83
N ASP A 288 2.84 -9.77 -19.93
CA ASP A 288 2.06 -8.87 -19.07
C ASP A 288 2.93 -8.14 -18.04
N LEU A 289 4.07 -8.75 -17.67
CA LEU A 289 5.04 -8.20 -16.72
C LEU A 289 6.29 -7.61 -17.41
N GLY A 290 6.14 -7.08 -18.63
CA GLY A 290 7.18 -6.29 -19.30
C GLY A 290 8.39 -7.10 -19.79
N GLY A 291 8.24 -8.41 -20.05
CA GLY A 291 9.30 -9.29 -20.51
C GLY A 291 10.10 -9.96 -19.39
N ASN A 292 9.75 -9.72 -18.13
CA ASN A 292 10.33 -10.45 -17.00
C ASN A 292 9.83 -11.91 -17.01
N ASP A 293 10.74 -12.87 -16.80
CA ASP A 293 10.46 -14.31 -16.93
C ASP A 293 10.86 -15.12 -15.68
N ARG A 294 11.43 -14.48 -14.66
CA ARG A 294 11.94 -15.12 -13.44
C ARG A 294 11.99 -14.17 -12.25
N PHE A 295 12.32 -14.73 -11.10
CA PHE A 295 12.66 -13.99 -9.88
C PHE A 295 14.15 -14.08 -9.59
N TRP A 296 14.72 -12.95 -9.16
CA TRP A 296 16.10 -12.82 -8.69
C TRP A 296 16.12 -12.71 -7.17
N PRO A 297 17.07 -13.36 -6.48
CA PRO A 297 17.30 -13.12 -5.07
C PRO A 297 17.62 -11.65 -4.79
N ALA A 298 16.98 -11.10 -3.76
CA ALA A 298 17.16 -9.72 -3.34
C ALA A 298 17.10 -9.60 -1.83
N THR A 299 17.74 -8.57 -1.28
CA THR A 299 17.69 -8.22 0.14
C THR A 299 17.26 -6.77 0.31
N TYR A 300 16.61 -6.46 1.43
CA TYR A 300 16.26 -5.08 1.75
C TYR A 300 17.52 -4.22 1.95
N GLN A 301 18.54 -4.78 2.56
CA GLN A 301 19.79 -4.09 2.85
C GLN A 301 20.48 -3.58 1.57
N ARG A 302 20.59 -4.41 0.54
CA ARG A 302 21.36 -4.11 -0.67
C ARG A 302 20.51 -3.37 -1.70
N GLU A 303 19.40 -3.97 -2.15
CA GLU A 303 18.63 -3.45 -3.27
C GLU A 303 17.83 -2.20 -2.91
N TRP A 304 17.41 -2.05 -1.65
CA TRP A 304 16.68 -0.86 -1.17
C TRP A 304 17.57 0.26 -0.64
N ALA A 305 18.90 0.14 -0.71
CA ALA A 305 19.81 1.21 -0.30
C ALA A 305 19.52 2.56 -0.99
N PRO A 306 19.29 2.65 -2.32
CA PRO A 306 18.93 3.91 -2.97
C PRO A 306 17.60 4.50 -2.47
N VAL A 307 16.63 3.64 -2.13
CA VAL A 307 15.31 4.05 -1.62
C VAL A 307 15.44 4.67 -0.23
N ARG A 308 16.24 4.05 0.64
CA ARG A 308 16.53 4.61 1.97
C ARG A 308 17.29 5.92 1.88
N ALA A 309 18.28 6.01 1.00
CA ALA A 309 19.03 7.26 0.77
C ALA A 309 18.13 8.43 0.32
N VAL A 310 17.12 8.17 -0.51
CA VAL A 310 16.10 9.15 -0.90
C VAL A 310 15.28 9.60 0.31
N ALA A 311 14.84 8.66 1.16
CA ALA A 311 14.07 8.99 2.36
C ALA A 311 14.90 9.81 3.35
N ASP A 312 16.15 9.45 3.55
CA ASP A 312 17.09 10.18 4.42
C ASP A 312 17.32 11.61 3.91
N ALA A 313 17.55 11.78 2.60
CA ALA A 313 17.72 13.09 1.98
C ALA A 313 16.47 13.98 2.06
N ALA A 314 15.28 13.36 2.04
CA ALA A 314 14.00 14.06 2.18
C ALA A 314 13.59 14.30 3.64
N ASN A 315 14.36 13.81 4.61
CA ASN A 315 13.97 13.74 6.02
C ASN A 315 12.56 13.12 6.20
N ALA A 316 12.28 12.08 5.42
CA ALA A 316 10.99 11.39 5.35
C ALA A 316 11.16 9.90 5.74
N PRO A 317 11.41 9.60 7.03
CA PRO A 317 11.69 8.25 7.49
C PRO A 317 10.46 7.35 7.33
N TYR A 318 10.70 6.06 7.06
CA TYR A 318 9.65 5.04 6.95
C TYR A 318 9.16 4.59 8.35
N THR A 319 8.61 5.55 9.11
CA THR A 319 8.10 5.34 10.49
C THR A 319 6.58 5.18 10.51
N ARG A 320 6.05 4.72 11.65
CA ARG A 320 4.61 4.65 11.92
C ARG A 320 3.93 6.01 11.71
N ALA A 321 4.49 7.07 12.29
CA ALA A 321 3.91 8.41 12.17
C ALA A 321 3.85 8.90 10.70
N ALA A 322 4.91 8.66 9.93
CA ALA A 322 4.93 9.00 8.51
C ALA A 322 3.91 8.16 7.72
N PHE A 323 3.82 6.85 8.01
CA PHE A 323 2.85 5.96 7.36
C PHE A 323 1.40 6.38 7.65
N ASP A 324 1.08 6.68 8.90
CA ASP A 324 -0.27 7.12 9.30
C ASP A 324 -0.62 8.48 8.65
N GLN A 325 0.34 9.39 8.55
CA GLN A 325 0.15 10.66 7.86
C GLN A 325 -0.13 10.46 6.36
N GLU A 326 0.69 9.64 5.69
CA GLU A 326 0.52 9.37 4.26
C GLU A 326 -0.77 8.57 3.98
N SER A 327 -1.13 7.62 4.86
CA SER A 327 -2.39 6.88 4.75
C SER A 327 -3.62 7.80 4.88
N ARG A 328 -3.59 8.77 5.78
CA ARG A 328 -4.67 9.78 5.88
C ARG A 328 -4.79 10.61 4.61
N ARG A 329 -3.66 11.08 4.04
CA ARG A 329 -3.67 11.84 2.77
C ARG A 329 -4.26 11.03 1.62
N GLU A 330 -3.97 9.72 1.57
CA GLU A 330 -4.51 8.83 0.54
C GLU A 330 -6.03 8.67 0.69
N LEU A 331 -6.52 8.43 1.90
CA LEU A 331 -7.96 8.32 2.22
C LEU A 331 -8.73 9.62 1.91
N GLU A 332 -8.18 10.77 2.27
CA GLU A 332 -8.79 12.06 1.94
C GLU A 332 -8.84 12.30 0.43
N ALA A 333 -7.80 11.92 -0.30
CA ALA A 333 -7.77 12.04 -1.75
C ALA A 333 -8.79 11.12 -2.41
N GLU A 334 -8.96 9.89 -1.91
CA GLU A 334 -9.96 8.93 -2.38
C GLU A 334 -11.38 9.44 -2.10
N ALA A 335 -11.64 9.95 -0.91
CA ALA A 335 -12.94 10.54 -0.57
C ALA A 335 -13.31 11.72 -1.48
N ARG A 336 -12.33 12.60 -1.79
CA ARG A 336 -12.54 13.72 -2.73
C ARG A 336 -12.84 13.23 -4.15
N ARG A 337 -12.16 12.19 -4.64
CA ARG A 337 -12.44 11.59 -5.96
C ARG A 337 -13.84 10.98 -6.01
N SER A 338 -14.22 10.22 -4.99
CA SER A 338 -15.54 9.59 -4.90
C SER A 338 -16.67 10.63 -4.86
N ALA A 339 -16.48 11.73 -4.10
CA ALA A 339 -17.42 12.83 -4.05
C ALA A 339 -17.56 13.56 -5.41
N ALA A 340 -16.45 13.72 -6.14
CA ALA A 340 -16.48 14.35 -7.47
C ALA A 340 -17.13 13.47 -8.55
N GLN A 341 -17.21 12.16 -8.34
CA GLN A 341 -17.84 11.20 -9.27
C GLN A 341 -19.32 10.95 -8.97
N GLN A 342 -19.83 11.43 -7.83
CA GLN A 342 -21.26 11.34 -7.53
C GLN A 342 -22.04 12.30 -8.42
N PRO A 343 -23.08 11.86 -9.17
CA PRO A 343 -23.94 12.76 -9.91
C PRO A 343 -24.55 13.77 -8.95
N ALA A 344 -24.60 15.03 -9.38
CA ALA A 344 -25.28 16.06 -8.61
C ALA A 344 -26.70 15.59 -8.25
N PRO A 345 -27.17 15.79 -7.01
CA PRO A 345 -28.55 15.47 -6.66
C PRO A 345 -29.46 16.14 -7.67
N PRO A 346 -30.51 15.45 -8.16
CA PRO A 346 -31.45 16.06 -9.09
C PRO A 346 -31.92 17.38 -8.48
N ALA A 347 -31.80 18.46 -9.26
CA ALA A 347 -32.29 19.77 -8.85
C ALA A 347 -33.72 19.58 -8.33
N ALA A 348 -33.97 19.99 -7.09
CA ALA A 348 -35.28 19.89 -6.50
C ALA A 348 -36.27 20.49 -7.52
N ALA A 349 -37.11 19.65 -8.11
CA ALA A 349 -38.14 20.10 -9.02
C ALA A 349 -38.91 21.19 -8.26
N SER A 350 -38.84 22.41 -8.77
CA SER A 350 -39.62 23.52 -8.23
C SER A 350 -41.05 23.04 -8.15
N ALA A 351 -41.55 22.83 -6.94
CA ALA A 351 -42.92 22.40 -6.72
C ALA A 351 -43.81 23.44 -7.35
N THR A 352 -44.41 23.13 -8.50
CA THR A 352 -45.45 23.94 -9.13
C THR A 352 -46.55 24.06 -8.05
N PRO A 353 -47.00 25.27 -7.68
CA PRO A 353 -48.07 25.41 -6.69
C PRO A 353 -49.29 24.65 -7.20
N LEU A 354 -49.84 23.77 -6.41
CA LEU A 354 -51.14 23.13 -6.69
C LEU A 354 -52.18 24.22 -6.95
N PRO A 355 -53.00 24.13 -8.02
CA PRO A 355 -54.12 25.06 -8.24
C PRO A 355 -55.03 24.98 -7.04
N ALA A 356 -55.43 26.18 -6.55
CA ALA A 356 -56.34 26.31 -5.43
C ALA A 356 -57.65 25.54 -5.66
N ALA A 357 -58.07 24.73 -4.72
CA ALA A 357 -59.31 23.99 -4.79
C ALA A 357 -60.53 24.99 -4.96
N PRO A 358 -61.52 24.68 -5.81
CA PRO A 358 -62.69 25.53 -5.97
C PRO A 358 -63.44 25.65 -4.61
N ALA A 359 -63.85 26.89 -4.29
CA ALA A 359 -64.59 27.20 -3.08
C ALA A 359 -65.91 26.41 -3.07
N ALA A 360 -66.18 25.76 -1.92
CA ALA A 360 -67.46 25.06 -1.69
C ALA A 360 -68.64 26.07 -1.76
N PRO A 361 -69.81 25.68 -2.32
CA PRO A 361 -70.96 26.56 -2.36
C PRO A 361 -71.50 26.84 -0.96
N ALA A 362 -71.88 28.13 -0.71
CA ALA A 362 -72.42 28.58 0.54
C ALA A 362 -73.73 27.85 0.85
N VAL A 363 -73.78 27.19 1.99
CA VAL A 363 -75.06 26.60 2.50
C VAL A 363 -75.87 27.71 3.17
N THR A 364 -77.04 28.03 2.61
CA THR A 364 -78.00 28.96 3.15
C THR A 364 -78.71 28.30 4.38
N PRO A 365 -78.77 28.92 5.57
CA PRO A 365 -79.51 28.38 6.70
C PRO A 365 -81.01 28.40 6.48
N PRO A 366 -81.83 27.44 7.03
CA PRO A 366 -83.22 27.41 6.88
C PRO A 366 -83.89 28.47 7.76
N ALA A 367 -84.96 29.08 7.20
CA ALA A 367 -85.79 30.12 7.88
C ALA A 367 -86.50 29.54 9.08
N THR A 368 -86.48 30.30 10.20
CA THR A 368 -87.21 30.04 11.43
C THR A 368 -88.73 30.33 11.28
N PRO A 369 -89.64 29.46 11.65
CA PRO A 369 -91.05 29.80 11.62
C PRO A 369 -91.43 30.69 12.79
N THR A 370 -92.09 31.77 12.44
CA THR A 370 -92.78 32.70 13.39
C THR A 370 -93.99 32.08 14.00
N ARG A 371 -94.04 32.20 15.32
CA ARG A 371 -95.33 32.39 16.11
C ARG A 371 -95.14 33.51 17.06
#